data_620e4ecf6b42e35e1c649f26cd74079f
#
_entry.id   620e4ecf6b42e35e1c649f26cd74079f
#
_cell.length_a   1.000
_cell.length_b   1.000
_cell.length_c   1.000
_cell.angle_alpha   90.00
_cell.angle_beta   90.00
_cell.angle_gamma   90.00
#
_symmetry.space_group_name_H-M   'P 1'
#
loop_
_entity.id
_entity.type
_entity.pdbx_description
1 polymer ?
#
loop_
_entity_poly.entity_id
_entity_poly.type
_entity_poly.pdbx_seq_one_letter_code
_entity_poly.pdbx_strand_id
1 'polypeptide(L)'
;LVLDTLIPHLHFTEEKPEGVPSQLKKTTMLVLAVTLHNIPEGMAVGVTFAGVMTENSVISLAGALALSIGIAIQNFPEGAIISMPLQSHGLSKGKAFLYGAMSGIVEPIAAVIHHFSDRNRRASPSLFFCSFAAGA
;
A
#
# COMPACT_ATOMS: atom_id res chain seq x y z
N LEU A 1 2.98 8.43 9.33
CA LEU A 1 3.44 8.38 10.71
C LEU A 1 4.84 7.80 10.80
N VAL A 2 5.06 6.50 11.08
CA VAL A 2 6.46 5.99 11.11
C VAL A 2 7.07 5.93 9.72
N LEU A 3 6.32 5.50 8.72
CA LEU A 3 6.75 5.51 7.31
C LEU A 3 6.97 6.93 6.81
N ASP A 4 6.12 7.87 7.20
CA ASP A 4 6.21 9.28 6.88
C ASP A 4 7.53 9.93 7.32
N THR A 5 8.07 9.53 8.46
CA THR A 5 9.34 10.08 8.99
C THR A 5 10.58 9.38 8.43
N LEU A 6 10.45 8.15 7.95
CA LEU A 6 11.60 7.35 7.51
C LEU A 6 11.79 7.36 5.98
N ILE A 7 10.73 7.58 5.21
CA ILE A 7 10.79 7.56 3.75
C ILE A 7 10.82 8.99 3.22
N PRO A 8 11.81 9.36 2.38
CA PRO A 8 11.83 10.67 1.74
C PRO A 8 10.67 10.79 0.74
N HIS A 9 9.73 11.69 1.03
CA HIS A 9 8.58 12.00 0.19
C HIS A 9 8.30 13.49 0.16
N LEU A 10 7.44 13.93 -0.75
CA LEU A 10 7.13 15.33 -0.96
C LEU A 10 5.64 15.52 -1.09
N HIS A 11 5.06 16.42 -0.27
CA HIS A 11 3.70 16.85 -0.44
C HIS A 11 3.57 17.83 -1.62
N PHE A 12 2.40 17.86 -2.26
CA PHE A 12 2.15 18.63 -3.48
C PHE A 12 2.45 20.14 -3.37
N THR A 13 2.45 20.67 -2.14
CA THR A 13 2.61 22.10 -1.85
C THR A 13 3.96 22.49 -1.27
N GLU A 14 4.85 21.52 -1.01
CA GLU A 14 6.13 21.78 -0.35
C GLU A 14 7.32 21.62 -1.29
N GLU A 15 8.27 22.54 -1.17
CA GLU A 15 9.52 22.52 -1.97
C GLU A 15 10.60 21.61 -1.36
N LYS A 16 10.48 21.28 -0.06
CA LYS A 16 11.45 20.44 0.65
C LYS A 16 10.83 19.08 0.98
N PRO A 17 11.53 17.97 0.68
CA PRO A 17 11.06 16.64 1.07
C PRO A 17 11.10 16.48 2.59
N GLU A 18 10.07 15.88 3.15
CA GLU A 18 10.07 15.39 4.52
C GLU A 18 10.82 14.05 4.63
N GLY A 19 11.18 13.65 5.83
CA GLY A 19 11.91 12.41 6.09
C GLY A 19 13.41 12.50 5.91
N VAL A 20 14.05 11.38 5.66
CA VAL A 20 15.51 11.29 5.51
C VAL A 20 15.98 12.01 4.24
N PRO A 21 17.03 12.89 4.31
CA PRO A 21 17.54 13.56 3.13
C PRO A 21 17.89 12.60 1.99
N SER A 22 17.41 12.86 0.80
CA SER A 22 17.58 12.00 -0.37
C SER A 22 17.99 12.81 -1.60
N GLN A 23 18.84 12.21 -2.45
CA GLN A 23 19.23 12.74 -3.77
C GLN A 23 18.25 12.29 -4.90
N LEU A 24 17.20 11.55 -4.55
CA LEU A 24 16.22 11.07 -5.51
C LEU A 24 15.39 12.23 -6.09
N LYS A 25 15.03 12.11 -7.36
CA LYS A 25 14.11 13.07 -7.99
C LYS A 25 12.74 12.99 -7.30
N LYS A 26 12.06 14.15 -7.18
CA LYS A 26 10.73 14.27 -6.55
C LYS A 26 9.75 13.18 -7.00
N THR A 27 9.68 12.93 -8.30
CA THR A 27 8.79 11.91 -8.88
C THR A 27 9.17 10.48 -8.45
N THR A 28 10.46 10.18 -8.34
CA THR A 28 10.91 8.86 -7.86
C THR A 28 10.58 8.65 -6.39
N MET A 29 10.71 9.69 -5.58
CA MET A 29 10.31 9.65 -4.16
C MET A 29 8.80 9.42 -4.02
N LEU A 30 7.99 10.09 -4.83
CA LEU A 30 6.54 9.90 -4.84
C LEU A 30 6.16 8.45 -5.21
N VAL A 31 6.73 7.92 -6.29
CA VAL A 31 6.49 6.52 -6.70
C VAL A 31 6.89 5.55 -5.60
N LEU A 32 8.06 5.77 -4.99
CA LEU A 32 8.54 4.92 -3.89
C LEU A 32 7.61 4.99 -2.67
N ALA A 33 7.21 6.19 -2.26
CA ALA A 33 6.34 6.41 -1.11
C ALA A 33 4.99 5.69 -1.30
N VAL A 34 4.31 5.88 -2.42
CA VAL A 34 3.04 5.20 -2.71
C VAL A 34 3.22 3.69 -2.80
N THR A 35 4.27 3.19 -3.47
CA THR A 35 4.53 1.76 -3.57
C THR A 35 4.75 1.12 -2.20
N LEU A 36 5.47 1.79 -1.29
CA LEU A 36 5.70 1.30 0.07
C LEU A 36 4.46 1.41 0.96
N HIS A 37 3.61 2.41 0.73
CA HIS A 37 2.31 2.55 1.39
C HIS A 37 1.37 1.37 1.05
N ASN A 38 1.36 0.91 -0.17
CA ASN A 38 0.52 -0.20 -0.64
C ASN A 38 0.91 -1.56 0.00
N ILE A 39 2.13 -1.71 0.54
CA ILE A 39 2.54 -2.96 1.22
C ILE A 39 1.72 -3.24 2.48
N PRO A 40 1.60 -2.31 3.47
CA PRO A 40 0.73 -2.48 4.63
C PRO A 40 -0.74 -2.75 4.29
N GLU A 41 -1.26 -2.15 3.23
CA GLU A 41 -2.63 -2.36 2.77
C GLU A 41 -2.84 -3.79 2.26
N GLY A 42 -1.94 -4.28 1.41
CA GLY A 42 -1.95 -5.67 1.00
C GLY A 42 -1.82 -6.64 2.17
N MET A 43 -0.94 -6.34 3.14
CA MET A 43 -0.82 -7.14 4.36
C MET A 43 -2.11 -7.17 5.18
N ALA A 44 -2.83 -6.04 5.29
CA ALA A 44 -4.12 -5.97 5.99
C ALA A 44 -5.16 -6.88 5.34
N VAL A 45 -5.23 -6.92 4.01
CA VAL A 45 -6.08 -7.86 3.27
C VAL A 45 -5.67 -9.31 3.59
N GLY A 46 -4.38 -9.62 3.53
CA GLY A 46 -3.85 -10.96 3.79
C GLY A 46 -4.19 -11.48 5.19
N VAL A 47 -4.00 -10.64 6.23
CA VAL A 47 -4.37 -10.94 7.62
C VAL A 47 -5.87 -11.18 7.76
N THR A 48 -6.67 -10.33 7.13
CA THR A 48 -8.13 -10.41 7.23
C THR A 48 -8.64 -11.72 6.65
N PHE A 49 -8.16 -12.14 5.48
CA PHE A 49 -8.53 -13.43 4.90
C PHE A 49 -7.97 -14.63 5.70
N ALA A 50 -6.77 -14.53 6.26
CA ALA A 50 -6.25 -15.56 7.15
C ALA A 50 -7.14 -15.69 8.40
N GLY A 51 -7.62 -14.57 8.95
CA GLY A 51 -8.54 -14.54 10.07
C GLY A 51 -9.87 -15.21 9.79
N VAL A 52 -10.45 -15.02 8.60
CA VAL A 52 -11.72 -15.69 8.21
C VAL A 52 -11.64 -17.22 8.30
N MET A 53 -10.45 -17.79 8.08
CA MET A 53 -10.21 -19.24 8.08
C MET A 53 -9.96 -19.83 9.47
N THR A 54 -10.00 -19.03 10.54
CA THR A 54 -9.83 -19.54 11.91
C THR A 54 -11.17 -19.99 12.50
N GLU A 55 -11.16 -21.08 13.29
CA GLU A 55 -12.37 -21.69 13.85
C GLU A 55 -13.19 -20.75 14.77
N ASN A 56 -12.52 -19.79 15.42
CA ASN A 56 -13.15 -18.81 16.32
C ASN A 56 -13.07 -17.37 15.75
N SER A 57 -13.14 -17.24 14.43
CA SER A 57 -13.00 -15.93 13.78
C SER A 57 -14.18 -15.01 14.10
N VAL A 58 -13.87 -13.80 14.53
CA VAL A 58 -14.81 -12.68 14.59
C VAL A 58 -14.92 -11.96 13.26
N ILE A 59 -14.05 -12.32 12.28
CA ILE A 59 -13.98 -11.70 10.96
C ILE A 59 -14.86 -12.50 10.00
N SER A 60 -15.87 -11.86 9.45
CA SER A 60 -16.72 -12.48 8.42
C SER A 60 -16.09 -12.38 7.04
N LEU A 61 -16.42 -13.34 6.18
CA LEU A 61 -16.03 -13.28 4.75
C LEU A 61 -16.54 -11.99 4.09
N ALA A 62 -17.75 -11.55 4.43
CA ALA A 62 -18.30 -10.29 3.92
C ALA A 62 -17.47 -9.09 4.33
N GLY A 63 -16.96 -9.05 5.57
CA GLY A 63 -16.06 -8.00 6.05
C GLY A 63 -14.72 -8.01 5.30
N ALA A 64 -14.14 -9.19 5.09
CA ALA A 64 -12.90 -9.34 4.33
C ALA A 64 -13.06 -8.86 2.87
N LEU A 65 -14.16 -9.22 2.23
CA LEU A 65 -14.46 -8.77 0.87
C LEU A 65 -14.72 -7.26 0.82
N ALA A 66 -15.44 -6.70 1.78
CA ALA A 66 -15.69 -5.26 1.87
C ALA A 66 -14.38 -4.46 1.99
N LEU A 67 -13.45 -4.91 2.85
CA LEU A 67 -12.12 -4.30 2.96
C LEU A 67 -11.37 -4.37 1.62
N SER A 68 -11.32 -5.54 1.00
CA SER A 68 -10.60 -5.72 -0.28
C SER A 68 -11.17 -4.87 -1.40
N ILE A 69 -12.50 -4.73 -1.48
CA ILE A 69 -13.16 -3.86 -2.46
C ILE A 69 -12.84 -2.40 -2.17
N GLY A 70 -12.86 -1.99 -0.90
CA GLY A 70 -12.50 -0.63 -0.49
C GLY A 70 -11.08 -0.27 -0.93
N ILE A 71 -10.10 -1.13 -0.65
CA ILE A 71 -8.71 -0.97 -1.06
C ILE A 71 -8.59 -0.94 -2.60
N ALA A 72 -9.27 -1.85 -3.30
CA ALA A 72 -9.26 -1.84 -4.78
C ALA A 72 -9.82 -0.53 -5.37
N ILE A 73 -10.82 0.08 -4.74
CA ILE A 73 -11.38 1.36 -5.18
C ILE A 73 -10.39 2.51 -4.94
N GLN A 74 -9.71 2.55 -3.79
CA GLN A 74 -8.75 3.62 -3.48
C GLN A 74 -7.48 3.52 -4.33
N ASN A 75 -7.10 2.35 -4.81
CA ASN A 75 -5.97 2.16 -5.72
C ASN A 75 -6.10 2.92 -7.04
N PHE A 76 -7.32 3.19 -7.49
CA PHE A 76 -7.51 3.98 -8.71
C PHE A 76 -7.01 5.42 -8.57
N PRO A 77 -7.42 6.22 -7.56
CA PRO A 77 -6.83 7.54 -7.34
C PRO A 77 -5.32 7.48 -7.02
N GLU A 78 -4.83 6.48 -6.31
CA GLU A 78 -3.41 6.34 -6.01
C GLU A 78 -2.57 6.11 -7.27
N GLY A 79 -3.02 5.26 -8.18
CA GLY A 79 -2.40 5.10 -9.49
C GLY A 79 -2.40 6.42 -10.30
N ALA A 80 -3.44 7.25 -10.17
CA ALA A 80 -3.50 8.56 -10.80
C ALA A 80 -2.49 9.55 -10.20
N ILE A 81 -2.29 9.54 -8.87
CA ILE A 81 -1.28 10.36 -8.16
C ILE A 81 0.13 10.08 -8.71
N ILE A 82 0.44 8.85 -9.11
CA ILE A 82 1.70 8.49 -9.75
C ILE A 82 1.71 8.87 -11.24
N SER A 83 0.67 8.48 -11.98
CA SER A 83 0.67 8.58 -13.45
C SER A 83 0.59 10.02 -13.94
N MET A 84 -0.14 10.90 -13.26
CA MET A 84 -0.29 12.30 -13.69
C MET A 84 1.05 13.09 -13.64
N PRO A 85 1.82 13.07 -12.54
CA PRO A 85 3.13 13.74 -12.53
C PRO A 85 4.12 13.13 -13.51
N LEU A 86 4.14 11.80 -13.69
CA LEU A 86 5.01 11.15 -14.68
C LEU A 86 4.70 11.63 -16.09
N GLN A 87 3.42 11.79 -16.42
CA GLN A 87 3.01 12.34 -17.72
C GLN A 87 3.42 13.82 -17.87
N SER A 88 3.27 14.64 -16.83
CA SER A 88 3.68 16.05 -16.87
C SER A 88 5.19 16.21 -17.04
N HIS A 89 5.98 15.25 -16.60
CA HIS A 89 7.43 15.17 -16.83
C HIS A 89 7.83 14.58 -18.18
N GLY A 90 6.89 14.40 -19.12
CA GLY A 90 7.16 14.01 -20.50
C GLY A 90 7.10 12.52 -20.79
N LEU A 91 6.67 11.67 -19.85
CA LEU A 91 6.39 10.27 -20.15
C LEU A 91 5.13 10.14 -21.03
N SER A 92 5.14 9.18 -21.95
CA SER A 92 3.94 8.86 -22.72
C SER A 92 2.83 8.36 -21.81
N LYS A 93 1.57 8.63 -22.17
CA LYS A 93 0.37 8.25 -21.39
C LYS A 93 0.38 6.77 -21.00
N GLY A 94 0.73 5.88 -21.94
CA GLY A 94 0.78 4.44 -21.69
C GLY A 94 1.84 4.04 -20.66
N LYS A 95 3.05 4.65 -20.72
CA LYS A 95 4.10 4.39 -19.74
C LYS A 95 3.73 4.94 -18.36
N ALA A 96 3.21 6.17 -18.30
CA ALA A 96 2.77 6.77 -17.06
C ALA A 96 1.67 5.93 -16.37
N PHE A 97 0.68 5.49 -17.14
CA PHE A 97 -0.38 4.59 -16.66
C PHE A 97 0.21 3.26 -16.16
N LEU A 98 1.14 2.66 -16.90
CA LEU A 98 1.78 1.41 -16.50
C LEU A 98 2.51 1.54 -15.16
N TYR A 99 3.24 2.63 -14.93
CA TYR A 99 3.90 2.86 -13.64
C TYR A 99 2.90 3.02 -12.50
N GLY A 100 1.80 3.74 -12.71
CA GLY A 100 0.72 3.84 -11.73
C GLY A 100 0.06 2.48 -11.43
N ALA A 101 -0.22 1.68 -12.45
CA ALA A 101 -0.78 0.34 -12.27
C ALA A 101 0.21 -0.62 -11.57
N MET A 102 1.50 -0.53 -11.89
CA MET A 102 2.53 -1.37 -11.29
C MET A 102 2.77 -1.07 -9.80
N SER A 103 2.54 0.16 -9.35
CA SER A 103 2.65 0.49 -7.91
C SER A 103 1.63 -0.27 -7.06
N GLY A 104 0.45 -0.58 -7.61
CA GLY A 104 -0.57 -1.37 -6.93
C GLY A 104 -0.30 -2.89 -6.92
N ILE A 105 0.59 -3.42 -7.76
CA ILE A 105 0.88 -4.86 -7.80
C ILE A 105 1.49 -5.38 -6.49
N VAL A 106 2.16 -4.53 -5.73
CA VAL A 106 2.74 -4.92 -4.44
C VAL A 106 1.68 -5.35 -3.42
N GLU A 107 0.44 -4.86 -3.52
CA GLU A 107 -0.65 -5.22 -2.61
C GLU A 107 -1.06 -6.68 -2.70
N PRO A 108 -1.46 -7.22 -3.86
CA PRO A 108 -1.79 -8.64 -3.94
C PRO A 108 -0.60 -9.53 -3.60
N ILE A 109 0.63 -9.12 -3.90
CA ILE A 109 1.84 -9.84 -3.50
C ILE A 109 1.96 -9.85 -1.98
N ALA A 110 1.86 -8.69 -1.33
CA ALA A 110 1.94 -8.57 0.12
C ALA A 110 0.80 -9.34 0.81
N ALA A 111 -0.43 -9.28 0.26
CA ALA A 111 -1.58 -10.03 0.76
C ALA A 111 -1.34 -11.54 0.73
N VAL A 112 -0.84 -12.07 -0.38
CA VAL A 112 -0.55 -13.50 -0.53
C VAL A 112 0.56 -13.94 0.42
N ILE A 113 1.68 -13.21 0.46
CA ILE A 113 2.81 -13.53 1.35
C ILE A 113 2.35 -13.53 2.80
N HIS A 114 1.58 -12.51 3.21
CA HIS A 114 1.13 -12.40 4.59
C HIS A 114 0.09 -13.46 4.95
N HIS A 115 -0.85 -13.74 4.07
CA HIS A 115 -1.83 -14.81 4.24
C HIS A 115 -1.17 -16.17 4.51
N PHE A 116 -0.15 -16.53 3.72
CA PHE A 116 0.56 -17.79 3.92
C PHE A 116 1.47 -17.78 5.15
N SER A 117 2.08 -16.64 5.47
CA SER A 117 2.92 -16.48 6.66
C SER A 117 2.11 -16.63 7.94
N ASP A 118 0.93 -16.01 8.01
CA ASP A 118 0.07 -16.03 9.20
C ASP A 118 -0.57 -17.42 9.40
N ARG A 119 -0.96 -18.08 8.33
CA ARG A 119 -1.46 -19.46 8.37
C ARG A 119 -0.43 -20.44 8.93
N ASN A 120 0.86 -20.22 8.68
CA ASN A 120 1.94 -21.08 9.17
C ASN A 120 2.33 -20.77 10.62
N ARG A 121 2.00 -19.59 11.11
CA ARG A 121 2.18 -19.20 12.53
C ARG A 121 0.89 -19.43 13.27
N ARG A 122 0.78 -20.55 13.99
CA ARG A 122 -0.37 -20.89 14.84
C ARG A 122 -0.58 -19.96 16.05
N ALA A 123 -0.05 -18.75 16.04
CA ALA A 123 -0.09 -17.85 17.17
C ALA A 123 -0.30 -16.40 16.73
N SER A 124 -1.38 -15.85 17.22
CA SER A 124 -1.70 -14.43 17.32
C SER A 124 -1.81 -13.68 15.98
N PRO A 125 -3.03 -13.30 15.58
CA PRO A 125 -3.18 -12.30 14.55
C PRO A 125 -2.48 -11.06 15.06
N SER A 126 -1.54 -10.56 14.29
CA SER A 126 -0.82 -9.36 14.65
C SER A 126 -1.76 -8.16 14.49
N LEU A 127 -2.59 -7.91 15.50
CA LEU A 127 -3.33 -6.65 15.69
C LEU A 127 -2.43 -5.43 15.44
N PHE A 128 -1.12 -5.63 15.63
CA PHE A 128 -0.08 -4.67 15.35
C PHE A 128 -0.06 -4.21 13.88
N PHE A 129 -0.23 -5.12 12.92
CA PHE A 129 -0.24 -4.75 11.50
C PHE A 129 -1.55 -4.09 11.07
N CYS A 130 -2.68 -4.50 11.64
CA CYS A 130 -3.95 -3.82 11.36
C CYS A 130 -3.95 -2.39 11.89
N SER A 131 -3.38 -2.13 13.07
CA SER A 131 -3.25 -0.77 13.59
C SER A 131 -2.22 0.06 12.83
N PHE A 132 -1.21 -0.56 12.24
CA PHE A 132 -0.22 0.11 11.41
C PHE A 132 -0.82 0.53 10.06
N ALA A 133 -1.57 -0.34 9.41
CA ALA A 133 -2.26 -0.03 8.15
C ALA A 133 -3.37 1.03 8.34
N ALA A 134 -4.06 1.03 9.49
CA ALA A 134 -5.08 2.03 9.80
C ALA A 134 -4.50 3.40 10.17
N GLY A 135 -3.21 3.49 10.47
CA GLY A 135 -2.51 4.73 10.85
C GLY A 135 -1.56 5.26 9.77
N ALA A 136 -1.48 4.59 8.62
CA ALA A 136 -0.75 5.05 7.44
C ALA A 136 -1.67 5.81 6.51
#